data_9324c1a8866ecbbcdda246873a98b780
#
_entry.id   9324c1a8866ecbbcdda246873a98b780
#
_cell.length_a   1.000
_cell.length_b   1.000
_cell.length_c   1.000
_cell.angle_alpha   90.00
_cell.angle_beta   90.00
_cell.angle_gamma   90.00
#
_symmetry.space_group_name_H-M   'P 1'
#
loop_
_entity.id
_entity.type
_entity.pdbx_description
1 polymer ?
#
loop_
_entity_poly.entity_id
_entity_poly.type
_entity_poly.pdbx_seq_one_letter_code
_entity_poly.pdbx_strand_id
1 'polypeptide(L)'
;MEIRRDKIPAKLLFGRKVIGNLGSIIGVVRDIIFDEKIGKLVSLEIEPSENSPINVEEGKCVLIPYRLVTAVKDVFVIDEKNLNKVTIKPSTR
;
A
#
# COMPACT_ATOMS: atom_id res chain seq x y z
N MET A 1 -4.52 23.12 12.85
CA MET A 1 -3.23 22.73 12.26
C MET A 1 -3.38 22.48 10.78
N GLU A 2 -2.57 23.11 10.00
CA GLU A 2 -2.62 22.94 8.56
C GLU A 2 -1.83 21.70 8.13
N ILE A 3 -2.46 20.83 7.36
CA ILE A 3 -1.79 19.66 6.80
C ILE A 3 -1.45 19.99 5.35
N ARG A 4 -0.16 20.00 5.06
CA ARG A 4 0.30 20.28 3.72
C ARG A 4 0.01 19.08 2.83
N ARG A 5 -0.36 19.34 1.57
CA ARG A 5 -0.73 18.27 0.64
C ARG A 5 0.39 17.30 0.35
N ASP A 6 1.63 17.78 0.41
CA ASP A 6 2.81 16.98 0.13
C ASP A 6 3.37 16.30 1.39
N LYS A 7 2.74 16.52 2.53
CA LYS A 7 3.21 15.98 3.81
C LYS A 7 2.04 15.44 4.63
N ILE A 8 1.78 14.17 4.46
CA ILE A 8 0.79 13.47 5.26
C ILE A 8 1.53 12.66 6.32
N PRO A 9 1.22 12.84 7.61
CA PRO A 9 1.85 12.01 8.64
C PRO A 9 1.63 10.53 8.35
N ALA A 10 2.70 9.74 8.43
CA ALA A 10 2.65 8.33 8.07
C ALA A 10 1.57 7.57 8.85
N LYS A 11 1.38 7.89 10.12
CA LYS A 11 0.39 7.21 10.94
C LYS A 11 -1.04 7.38 10.44
N LEU A 12 -1.32 8.43 9.68
CA LEU A 12 -2.65 8.64 9.10
C LEU A 12 -2.90 7.73 7.90
N LEU A 13 -1.86 7.10 7.38
CA LEU A 13 -1.98 6.21 6.22
C LEU A 13 -2.23 4.76 6.64
N PHE A 14 -1.91 4.42 7.89
CA PHE A 14 -2.12 3.06 8.37
C PHE A 14 -3.60 2.74 8.44
N GLY A 15 -3.95 1.55 8.02
CA GLY A 15 -5.33 1.09 8.04
C GLY A 15 -6.19 1.59 6.89
N ARG A 16 -5.66 2.44 6.04
CA ARG A 16 -6.41 2.89 4.87
C ARG A 16 -6.57 1.77 3.88
N LYS A 17 -7.70 1.77 3.20
CA LYS A 17 -7.96 0.78 2.16
C LYS A 17 -7.12 1.06 0.94
N VAL A 18 -6.73 -0.02 0.29
CA VAL A 18 -6.04 0.03 -0.99
C VAL A 18 -6.97 -0.59 -2.02
N ILE A 19 -7.28 0.17 -3.06
CA ILE A 19 -8.13 -0.30 -4.14
C ILE A 19 -7.36 -0.23 -5.45
N GLY A 20 -7.75 -1.08 -6.39
CA GLY A 20 -7.19 -1.03 -7.73
C GLY A 20 -7.97 -0.08 -8.60
N ASN A 21 -7.32 0.51 -9.58
CA ASN A 21 -7.97 1.44 -10.49
C ASN A 21 -8.98 0.75 -11.43
N LEU A 22 -9.03 -0.57 -11.40
CA LEU A 22 -10.05 -1.33 -12.14
C LEU A 22 -11.22 -1.75 -11.24
N GLY A 23 -11.21 -1.30 -9.98
CA GLY A 23 -12.34 -1.50 -9.07
C GLY A 23 -12.18 -2.57 -8.02
N SER A 24 -11.06 -3.29 -7.99
CA SER A 24 -10.86 -4.34 -6.99
C SER A 24 -10.49 -3.76 -5.63
N ILE A 25 -10.94 -4.41 -4.56
CA ILE A 25 -10.46 -4.10 -3.22
C ILE A 25 -9.22 -4.95 -3.00
N ILE A 26 -8.07 -4.28 -2.83
CA ILE A 26 -6.78 -4.97 -2.71
C ILE A 26 -6.50 -5.38 -1.27
N GLY A 27 -6.68 -4.46 -0.33
CA GLY A 27 -6.41 -4.74 1.07
C GLY A 27 -6.34 -3.47 1.90
N VAL A 28 -5.58 -3.52 2.98
CA VAL A 28 -5.37 -2.37 3.85
C VAL A 28 -3.88 -2.15 4.08
N VAL A 29 -3.51 -0.89 4.30
CA VAL A 29 -2.11 -0.53 4.59
C VAL A 29 -1.78 -0.94 6.01
N ARG A 30 -0.74 -1.75 6.16
CA ARG A 30 -0.23 -2.16 7.47
C ARG A 30 1.01 -1.40 7.87
N ASP A 31 1.84 -1.07 6.91
CA ASP A 31 3.08 -0.37 7.18
C ASP A 31 3.54 0.38 5.94
N ILE A 32 4.49 1.25 6.14
CA ILE A 32 5.03 2.10 5.09
C ILE A 32 6.54 1.98 5.15
N ILE A 33 7.15 1.76 4.00
CA ILE A 33 8.59 1.60 3.89
C ILE A 33 9.19 2.87 3.29
N PHE A 34 10.06 3.51 4.06
CA PHE A 34 10.77 4.71 3.61
C PHE A 34 12.23 4.39 3.33
N ASP A 35 12.78 5.11 2.37
CA ASP A 35 14.22 5.17 2.20
C ASP A 35 14.69 6.39 2.99
N GLU A 36 15.40 6.16 4.08
CA GLU A 36 15.85 7.22 4.97
C GLU A 36 16.85 8.17 4.32
N LYS A 37 17.65 7.66 3.38
CA LYS A 37 18.68 8.46 2.72
C LYS A 37 18.07 9.52 1.82
N ILE A 38 17.02 9.19 1.12
CA ILE A 38 16.38 10.12 0.20
C ILE A 38 15.08 10.70 0.76
N GLY A 39 14.63 10.21 1.91
CA GLY A 39 13.42 10.71 2.56
C GLY A 39 12.14 10.43 1.79
N LYS A 40 12.12 9.38 0.99
CA LYS A 40 10.97 9.05 0.15
C LYS A 40 10.31 7.75 0.54
N LEU A 41 9.00 7.71 0.35
CA LEU A 41 8.22 6.50 0.47
C LEU A 41 8.54 5.56 -0.69
N VAL A 42 8.95 4.34 -0.36
CA VAL A 42 9.39 3.36 -1.35
C VAL A 42 8.31 2.32 -1.61
N SER A 43 7.67 1.82 -0.56
CA SER A 43 6.69 0.74 -0.69
C SER A 43 5.64 0.83 0.40
N LEU A 44 4.48 0.21 0.12
CA LEU A 44 3.43 0.01 1.10
C LEU A 44 3.39 -1.47 1.44
N GLU A 45 3.35 -1.78 2.72
CA GLU A 45 3.09 -3.14 3.18
C GLU A 45 1.59 -3.29 3.34
N ILE A 46 1.01 -4.21 2.59
CA ILE A 46 -0.44 -4.38 2.48
C ILE A 46 -0.83 -5.74 3.02
N GLU A 47 -1.89 -5.76 3.81
CA GLU A 47 -2.55 -7.00 4.16
C GLU A 47 -3.70 -7.18 3.16
N PRO A 48 -3.64 -8.21 2.29
CA PRO A 48 -4.69 -8.41 1.29
C PRO A 48 -6.03 -8.71 1.94
N SER A 49 -7.09 -8.19 1.34
CA SER A 49 -8.44 -8.49 1.75
C SER A 49 -8.82 -9.90 1.30
N GLU A 50 -9.93 -10.40 1.85
CA GLU A 50 -10.37 -11.78 1.61
C GLU A 50 -10.56 -12.09 0.12
N ASN A 51 -11.10 -11.13 -0.62
CA ASN A 51 -11.38 -11.31 -2.05
C ASN A 51 -10.41 -10.53 -2.92
N SER A 52 -9.21 -10.27 -2.43
CA SER A 52 -8.21 -9.53 -3.18
C SER A 52 -7.76 -10.32 -4.41
N PRO A 53 -7.45 -9.63 -5.51
CA PRO A 53 -6.80 -10.30 -6.65
C PRO A 53 -5.40 -10.80 -6.31
N ILE A 54 -4.82 -10.34 -5.19
CA ILE A 54 -3.54 -10.84 -4.70
C ILE A 54 -3.82 -11.90 -3.65
N ASN A 55 -3.49 -13.14 -3.93
CA ASN A 55 -3.64 -14.24 -2.98
C ASN A 55 -2.30 -14.54 -2.32
N VAL A 56 -2.29 -14.53 -1.00
CA VAL A 56 -1.10 -14.91 -0.23
C VAL A 56 -1.51 -15.86 0.88
N GLU A 57 -0.56 -16.68 1.31
CA GLU A 57 -0.79 -17.58 2.42
C GLU A 57 -0.90 -16.81 3.73
N GLU A 58 -1.58 -17.41 4.69
CA GLU A 58 -1.67 -16.84 6.02
C GLU A 58 -0.26 -16.59 6.57
N GLY A 59 -0.09 -15.47 7.23
CA GLY A 59 1.22 -15.06 7.74
C GLY A 59 2.10 -14.35 6.74
N LYS A 60 1.59 -14.08 5.55
CA LYS A 60 2.30 -13.33 4.51
C LYS A 60 1.64 -11.98 4.29
N CYS A 61 2.42 -11.05 3.78
CA CYS A 61 1.91 -9.75 3.37
C CYS A 61 2.54 -9.36 2.03
N VAL A 62 2.04 -8.30 1.45
CA VAL A 62 2.45 -7.86 0.13
C VAL A 62 3.12 -6.50 0.23
N LEU A 63 4.25 -6.34 -0.43
CA LEU A 63 4.90 -5.04 -0.61
C LEU A 63 4.56 -4.52 -1.99
N ILE A 64 3.89 -3.38 -2.04
CA ILE A 64 3.52 -2.73 -3.29
C ILE A 64 4.46 -1.54 -3.50
N PRO A 65 5.24 -1.54 -4.58
CA PRO A 65 6.10 -0.39 -4.87
C PRO A 65 5.26 0.89 -4.97
N TYR A 66 5.73 1.96 -4.37
CA TYR A 66 4.97 3.21 -4.36
C TYR A 66 4.73 3.77 -5.76
N ARG A 67 5.58 3.41 -6.73
CA ARG A 67 5.38 3.83 -8.12
C ARG A 67 4.07 3.32 -8.72
N LEU A 68 3.47 2.29 -8.13
CA LEU A 68 2.18 1.77 -8.58
C LEU A 68 1.01 2.56 -8.01
N VAL A 69 1.25 3.43 -7.04
CA VAL A 69 0.20 4.25 -6.44
C VAL A 69 -0.12 5.39 -7.40
N THR A 70 -1.37 5.46 -7.85
CA THR A 70 -1.81 6.47 -8.81
C THR A 70 -2.54 7.62 -8.13
N ALA A 71 -3.09 7.39 -6.95
CA ALA A 71 -3.78 8.44 -6.21
C ALA A 71 -3.84 8.06 -4.73
N VAL A 72 -3.82 9.07 -3.87
CA VAL A 72 -3.97 8.91 -2.43
C VAL A 72 -4.92 9.98 -1.94
N LYS A 73 -5.99 9.56 -1.29
CA LYS A 73 -6.88 10.49 -0.61
C LYS A 73 -7.49 9.77 0.59
N ASP A 74 -8.74 9.41 0.52
CA ASP A 74 -9.35 8.59 1.59
C ASP A 74 -8.89 7.14 1.49
N VAL A 75 -8.47 6.75 0.30
CA VAL A 75 -7.94 5.41 0.01
C VAL A 75 -6.71 5.56 -0.87
N PHE A 76 -5.90 4.51 -0.90
CA PHE A 76 -4.84 4.41 -1.90
C PHE A 76 -5.42 3.74 -3.14
N VAL A 77 -5.11 4.31 -4.30
CA VAL A 77 -5.48 3.71 -5.59
C VAL A 77 -4.20 3.26 -6.27
N ILE A 78 -4.14 2.00 -6.67
CA ILE A 78 -2.95 1.45 -7.31
C ILE A 78 -3.26 1.01 -8.74
N ASP A 79 -2.21 0.92 -9.55
CA ASP A 79 -2.29 0.44 -10.92
C ASP A 79 -2.46 -1.08 -10.90
N GLU A 80 -3.68 -1.52 -11.04
CA GLU A 80 -4.04 -2.92 -10.93
C GLU A 80 -3.42 -3.78 -12.04
N LYS A 81 -3.13 -3.17 -13.18
CA LYS A 81 -2.51 -3.90 -14.30
C LYS A 81 -1.10 -4.37 -14.00
N ASN A 82 -0.44 -3.73 -13.03
CA ASN A 82 0.95 -4.04 -12.70
C ASN A 82 1.09 -4.78 -11.37
N LEU A 83 0.07 -5.48 -10.92
CA LEU A 83 0.13 -6.24 -9.67
C LEU A 83 1.16 -7.37 -9.69
N ASN A 84 1.60 -7.79 -10.86
CA ASN A 84 2.67 -8.78 -10.97
C ASN A 84 4.03 -8.25 -10.49
N LYS A 85 4.14 -6.96 -10.24
CA LYS A 85 5.38 -6.33 -9.76
C LYS A 85 5.46 -6.21 -8.25
N VAL A 86 4.49 -6.75 -7.53
CA VAL A 86 4.50 -6.73 -6.07
C VAL A 86 5.39 -7.84 -5.53
N THR A 87 5.86 -7.66 -4.30
CA THR A 87 6.69 -8.65 -3.61
C THR A 87 5.91 -9.22 -2.43
N ILE A 88 5.93 -10.53 -2.28
CA ILE A 88 5.30 -11.21 -1.15
C ILE A 88 6.38 -11.54 -0.14
N LYS A 89 6.15 -11.21 1.12
CA LYS A 89 7.10 -11.49 2.19
C LYS A 89 6.38 -11.98 3.44
N PRO A 90 7.11 -12.61 4.40
CA PRO A 90 6.51 -12.96 5.68
C PRO A 90 6.02 -11.72 6.41
N SER A 91 4.87 -11.83 7.04
CA SER A 91 4.36 -10.75 7.89
C SER A 91 5.25 -10.64 9.12
N THR A 92 5.55 -9.40 9.54
CA THR A 92 6.36 -9.14 10.72
C THR A 92 5.55 -9.13 12.00
N ARG A 93 4.28 -9.42 11.91
CA ARG A 93 3.37 -9.38 13.07
C ARG A 93 2.69 -10.68 13.31
#